data_1c82d91ff8e69c4052f4cb15312b29ca
#
_entry.id   1c82d91ff8e69c4052f4cb15312b29ca
#
_cell.length_a   1.000
_cell.length_b   1.000
_cell.length_c   1.000
_cell.angle_alpha   90.00
_cell.angle_beta   90.00
_cell.angle_gamma   90.00
#
_symmetry.space_group_name_H-M   'P 1'
#
loop_
_entity.id
_entity.type
_entity.pdbx_description
1 polymer ?
#
loop_
_entity_poly.entity_id
_entity_poly.type
_entity_poly.pdbx_seq_one_letter_code
_entity_poly.pdbx_strand_id
1 'polypeptide(L)'
;MSIGCKIVKDFQRPAPELVTRFKDMPVANIDDNMGRIAAVDAAIEPIGYKGQLLGTAFTVRVPQGDNLMFHAAMDLAKPGDVIVIDAGGFTDRAIFGELMATYCKARGIKGIVCDGAIRDRGGLAAMEDFHVYARSATPNGPYKNGPGEINVPVVIGGKLVRPGDIVVGDDDGVLFIDPAIAAELADATEA
;
A
#
# COMPACT_ATOMS: atom_id res chain seq x y z
N MET A 1 22.50 -9.49 9.17
CA MET A 1 21.04 -9.72 9.15
C MET A 1 20.80 -11.16 9.59
N SER A 2 19.83 -11.39 10.46
CA SER A 2 19.41 -12.74 10.81
C SER A 2 18.68 -13.40 9.63
N ILE A 3 18.71 -14.72 9.54
CA ILE A 3 17.95 -15.48 8.54
C ILE A 3 16.47 -15.10 8.66
N GLY A 4 15.82 -14.82 7.53
CA GLY A 4 14.40 -14.42 7.48
C GLY A 4 14.13 -12.92 7.67
N CYS A 5 15.16 -12.10 7.95
CA CYS A 5 15.02 -10.64 8.00
C CYS A 5 15.85 -10.00 6.90
N LYS A 6 15.18 -9.33 5.95
CA LYS A 6 15.84 -8.64 4.83
C LYS A 6 15.31 -7.23 4.71
N ILE A 7 16.21 -6.25 4.75
CA ILE A 7 15.88 -4.84 4.54
C ILE A 7 16.72 -4.33 3.37
N VAL A 8 16.06 -4.02 2.25
CA VAL A 8 16.68 -3.34 1.13
C VAL A 8 16.47 -1.85 1.35
N LYS A 9 17.54 -1.11 1.60
CA LYS A 9 17.44 0.31 1.96
C LYS A 9 17.17 1.21 0.77
N ASP A 10 17.75 0.85 -0.37
CA ASP A 10 17.72 1.68 -1.56
C ASP A 10 17.01 0.95 -2.69
N PHE A 11 16.04 1.62 -3.29
CA PHE A 11 15.37 1.22 -4.52
C PHE A 11 15.06 2.46 -5.35
N GLN A 12 14.86 2.28 -6.64
CA GLN A 12 14.58 3.38 -7.54
C GLN A 12 13.11 3.79 -7.41
N ARG A 13 12.87 5.05 -7.04
CA ARG A 13 11.54 5.66 -7.09
C ARG A 13 11.34 6.29 -8.46
N PRO A 14 10.12 6.24 -9.01
CA PRO A 14 9.78 6.99 -10.22
C PRO A 14 9.93 8.49 -9.99
N ALA A 15 10.15 9.24 -11.07
CA ALA A 15 10.14 10.69 -11.02
C ALA A 15 8.76 11.19 -10.53
N PRO A 16 8.69 12.19 -9.64
CA PRO A 16 7.42 12.72 -9.13
C PRO A 16 6.45 13.15 -10.23
N GLU A 17 6.99 13.68 -11.32
CA GLU A 17 6.23 14.12 -12.50
C GLU A 17 5.48 12.94 -13.14
N LEU A 18 6.12 11.76 -13.21
CA LEU A 18 5.51 10.55 -13.76
C LEU A 18 4.38 10.06 -12.85
N VAL A 19 4.58 10.08 -11.54
CA VAL A 19 3.52 9.73 -10.57
C VAL A 19 2.34 10.68 -10.71
N THR A 20 2.60 11.97 -10.81
CA THR A 20 1.57 13.02 -10.90
C THR A 20 0.72 12.92 -12.16
N ARG A 21 1.17 12.25 -13.22
CA ARG A 21 0.36 12.00 -14.42
C ARG A 21 -0.94 11.24 -14.16
N PHE A 22 -0.97 10.41 -13.12
CA PHE A 22 -2.16 9.66 -12.74
C PHE A 22 -3.08 10.42 -11.80
N LYS A 23 -2.77 11.67 -11.49
CA LYS A 23 -3.61 12.50 -10.63
C LYS A 23 -4.99 12.70 -11.26
N ASP A 24 -6.03 12.47 -10.46
CA ASP A 24 -7.43 12.62 -10.82
C ASP A 24 -7.92 11.64 -11.92
N MET A 25 -7.11 10.64 -12.32
CA MET A 25 -7.53 9.56 -13.20
C MET A 25 -8.30 8.50 -12.39
N PRO A 26 -9.53 8.12 -12.77
CA PRO A 26 -10.24 7.03 -12.12
C PRO A 26 -9.50 5.70 -12.26
N VAL A 27 -9.44 4.93 -11.16
CA VAL A 27 -8.76 3.61 -11.16
C VAL A 27 -9.34 2.67 -12.21
N ALA A 28 -10.67 2.69 -12.40
CA ALA A 28 -11.34 1.87 -13.42
C ALA A 28 -10.86 2.19 -14.85
N ASN A 29 -10.65 3.47 -15.18
CA ASN A 29 -10.16 3.87 -16.50
C ASN A 29 -8.70 3.41 -16.73
N ILE A 30 -7.88 3.46 -15.68
CA ILE A 30 -6.50 2.96 -15.74
C ILE A 30 -6.52 1.44 -15.97
N ASP A 31 -7.34 0.69 -15.19
CA ASP A 31 -7.45 -0.77 -15.32
C ASP A 31 -7.99 -1.20 -16.68
N ASP A 32 -8.91 -0.44 -17.28
CA ASP A 32 -9.40 -0.69 -18.64
C ASP A 32 -8.25 -0.69 -19.67
N ASN A 33 -7.30 0.24 -19.53
CA ASN A 33 -6.11 0.33 -20.38
C ASN A 33 -5.02 -0.69 -20.00
N MET A 34 -5.12 -1.32 -18.83
CA MET A 34 -4.28 -2.44 -18.39
C MET A 34 -4.91 -3.82 -18.67
N GLY A 35 -5.92 -3.87 -19.54
CA GLY A 35 -6.59 -5.11 -19.94
C GLY A 35 -7.60 -5.67 -18.95
N ARG A 36 -8.04 -4.88 -17.97
CA ARG A 36 -9.03 -5.24 -16.94
C ARG A 36 -8.56 -6.37 -16.02
N ILE A 37 -7.28 -6.40 -15.73
CA ILE A 37 -6.66 -7.45 -14.90
C ILE A 37 -5.69 -6.90 -13.84
N ALA A 38 -5.51 -5.59 -13.72
CA ALA A 38 -4.49 -5.02 -12.85
C ALA A 38 -4.98 -4.75 -11.42
N ALA A 39 -6.28 -4.48 -11.22
CA ALA A 39 -6.82 -4.25 -9.90
C ALA A 39 -6.59 -5.44 -8.94
N VAL A 40 -6.32 -5.15 -7.67
CA VAL A 40 -6.20 -6.18 -6.64
C VAL A 40 -7.55 -6.82 -6.32
N ASP A 41 -7.53 -7.92 -5.56
CA ASP A 41 -8.71 -8.58 -5.04
C ASP A 41 -9.65 -7.56 -4.36
N ALA A 42 -10.92 -7.53 -4.78
CA ALA A 42 -11.95 -6.62 -4.27
C ALA A 42 -12.23 -6.75 -2.75
N ALA A 43 -11.74 -7.80 -2.09
CA ALA A 43 -11.77 -7.90 -0.64
C ALA A 43 -10.82 -6.91 0.06
N ILE A 44 -9.88 -6.28 -0.67
CA ILE A 44 -9.05 -5.18 -0.16
C ILE A 44 -9.79 -3.87 -0.43
N GLU A 45 -10.58 -3.44 0.55
CA GLU A 45 -11.49 -2.30 0.45
C GLU A 45 -10.88 -1.01 1.01
N PRO A 46 -11.29 0.16 0.51
CA PRO A 46 -10.96 1.45 1.13
C PRO A 46 -11.61 1.58 2.50
N ILE A 47 -10.86 2.12 3.46
CA ILE A 47 -11.30 2.39 4.83
C ILE A 47 -11.44 3.89 5.02
N GLY A 48 -12.60 4.43 4.70
CA GLY A 48 -12.98 5.79 5.05
C GLY A 48 -12.70 6.84 3.98
N TYR A 49 -11.61 7.59 4.11
CA TYR A 49 -11.40 8.83 3.36
C TYR A 49 -11.67 8.69 1.85
N LYS A 50 -12.49 9.60 1.33
CA LYS A 50 -12.82 9.69 -0.08
C LYS A 50 -11.79 10.55 -0.82
N GLY A 51 -11.44 10.14 -2.02
CA GLY A 51 -10.45 10.82 -2.84
C GLY A 51 -9.47 9.82 -3.43
N GLN A 52 -8.38 10.31 -3.97
CA GLN A 52 -7.41 9.47 -4.65
C GLN A 52 -6.16 9.21 -3.79
N LEU A 53 -5.82 7.94 -3.59
CA LEU A 53 -4.49 7.53 -3.17
C LEU A 53 -3.56 7.59 -4.37
N LEU A 54 -2.47 8.34 -4.25
CA LEU A 54 -1.43 8.39 -5.28
C LEU A 54 -0.05 8.51 -4.63
N GLY A 55 0.87 7.59 -4.99
CA GLY A 55 2.21 7.60 -4.44
C GLY A 55 3.08 6.47 -4.98
N THR A 56 4.20 6.21 -4.30
CA THR A 56 5.18 5.19 -4.67
C THR A 56 5.16 4.03 -3.68
N ALA A 57 5.12 2.80 -4.17
CA ALA A 57 5.10 1.60 -3.34
C ALA A 57 6.38 1.43 -2.52
N PHE A 58 6.23 1.40 -1.20
CA PHE A 58 7.22 0.98 -0.22
C PHE A 58 6.76 -0.34 0.38
N THR A 59 7.33 -1.45 -0.07
CA THR A 59 6.80 -2.78 0.21
C THR A 59 7.32 -3.37 1.52
N VAL A 60 6.44 -4.06 2.22
CA VAL A 60 6.72 -4.75 3.49
C VAL A 60 6.09 -6.13 3.46
N ARG A 61 6.86 -7.17 3.76
CA ARG A 61 6.34 -8.52 4.00
C ARG A 61 6.43 -8.85 5.48
N VAL A 62 5.32 -9.30 6.04
CA VAL A 62 5.23 -9.70 7.45
C VAL A 62 4.68 -11.12 7.57
N PRO A 63 5.06 -11.88 8.62
CA PRO A 63 4.34 -13.10 8.97
C PRO A 63 2.90 -12.80 9.37
N GLN A 64 2.03 -13.78 9.23
CA GLN A 64 0.63 -13.67 9.62
C GLN A 64 0.48 -13.17 11.07
N GLY A 65 -0.20 -12.03 11.23
CA GLY A 65 -0.46 -11.45 12.54
C GLY A 65 0.76 -10.85 13.25
N ASP A 66 1.85 -10.56 12.54
CA ASP A 66 3.06 -9.91 13.09
C ASP A 66 3.27 -8.54 12.43
N ASN A 67 3.77 -7.55 13.17
CA ASN A 67 4.00 -6.22 12.62
C ASN A 67 5.39 -5.63 12.90
N LEU A 68 6.36 -6.46 13.30
CA LEU A 68 7.71 -5.96 13.59
C LEU A 68 8.31 -5.20 12.41
N MET A 69 8.22 -5.76 11.19
CA MET A 69 8.79 -5.12 10.02
C MET A 69 8.00 -3.88 9.57
N PHE A 70 6.70 -3.81 9.87
CA PHE A 70 5.95 -2.60 9.63
C PHE A 70 6.42 -1.45 10.57
N HIS A 71 6.73 -1.73 11.84
CA HIS A 71 7.35 -0.72 12.71
C HIS A 71 8.66 -0.17 12.12
N ALA A 72 9.53 -1.04 11.62
CA ALA A 72 10.77 -0.58 10.98
C ALA A 72 10.50 0.19 9.66
N ALA A 73 9.50 -0.23 8.89
CA ALA A 73 9.12 0.40 7.63
C ALA A 73 8.64 1.84 7.81
N MET A 74 7.88 2.12 8.86
CA MET A 74 7.39 3.48 9.15
C MET A 74 8.51 4.51 9.29
N ASP A 75 9.68 4.09 9.78
CA ASP A 75 10.86 4.96 9.93
C ASP A 75 11.69 5.09 8.66
N LEU A 76 11.65 4.08 7.78
CA LEU A 76 12.43 4.01 6.56
C LEU A 76 11.74 4.63 5.34
N ALA A 77 10.39 4.62 5.33
CA ALA A 77 9.60 5.21 4.26
C ALA A 77 9.77 6.73 4.22
N LYS A 78 9.62 7.32 3.03
CA LYS A 78 9.83 8.75 2.76
C LYS A 78 8.49 9.43 2.44
N PRO A 79 8.40 10.76 2.57
CA PRO A 79 7.24 11.50 2.09
C PRO A 79 6.92 11.17 0.62
N GLY A 80 5.64 10.92 0.33
CA GLY A 80 5.17 10.50 -0.99
C GLY A 80 5.10 8.98 -1.19
N ASP A 81 5.69 8.18 -0.29
CA ASP A 81 5.53 6.72 -0.34
C ASP A 81 4.12 6.30 0.12
N VAL A 82 3.67 5.15 -0.37
CA VAL A 82 2.56 4.35 0.14
C VAL A 82 3.14 3.06 0.71
N ILE A 83 2.87 2.76 1.98
CA ILE A 83 3.36 1.51 2.56
C ILE A 83 2.42 0.38 2.14
N VAL A 84 2.98 -0.62 1.46
CA VAL A 84 2.24 -1.76 0.89
C VAL A 84 2.64 -3.02 1.65
N ILE A 85 1.67 -3.59 2.41
CA ILE A 85 1.93 -4.65 3.39
C ILE A 85 1.35 -5.98 2.91
N ASP A 86 2.21 -6.93 2.61
CA ASP A 86 1.88 -8.34 2.41
C ASP A 86 1.81 -9.04 3.78
N ALA A 87 0.61 -9.24 4.29
CA ALA A 87 0.32 -10.01 5.50
C ALA A 87 -0.29 -11.38 5.17
N GLY A 88 -0.18 -11.83 3.91
CA GLY A 88 -0.65 -13.14 3.45
C GLY A 88 -2.17 -13.33 3.50
N GLY A 89 -2.94 -12.25 3.39
CA GLY A 89 -4.41 -12.29 3.48
C GLY A 89 -4.96 -12.64 4.88
N PHE A 90 -4.12 -12.67 5.91
CA PHE A 90 -4.52 -13.10 7.25
C PHE A 90 -5.34 -12.04 7.98
N THR A 91 -6.51 -12.41 8.51
CA THR A 91 -7.50 -11.47 9.05
C THR A 91 -7.78 -11.62 10.55
N ASP A 92 -7.19 -12.61 11.23
CA ASP A 92 -7.48 -12.85 12.65
C ASP A 92 -6.70 -11.95 13.62
N ARG A 93 -5.68 -11.23 13.11
CA ARG A 93 -4.92 -10.22 13.85
C ARG A 93 -4.67 -9.00 13.00
N ALA A 94 -4.91 -7.83 13.59
CA ALA A 94 -4.63 -6.55 12.96
C ALA A 94 -3.12 -6.31 12.87
N ILE A 95 -2.67 -5.80 11.72
CA ILE A 95 -1.27 -5.40 11.52
C ILE A 95 -1.03 -4.01 12.13
N PHE A 96 -2.01 -3.10 12.00
CA PHE A 96 -1.92 -1.75 12.55
C PHE A 96 -3.29 -1.19 12.92
N GLY A 97 -3.29 -0.02 13.53
CA GLY A 97 -4.45 0.78 13.84
C GLY A 97 -4.16 2.28 13.74
N GLU A 98 -5.03 3.11 14.30
CA GLU A 98 -5.04 4.56 14.17
C GLU A 98 -3.70 5.22 14.58
N LEU A 99 -3.09 4.82 15.69
CA LEU A 99 -1.83 5.40 16.17
C LEU A 99 -0.70 5.26 15.14
N MET A 100 -0.56 4.09 14.52
CA MET A 100 0.48 3.84 13.54
C MET A 100 0.19 4.58 12.23
N ALA A 101 -1.07 4.64 11.80
CA ALA A 101 -1.49 5.42 10.65
C ALA A 101 -1.25 6.92 10.85
N THR A 102 -1.57 7.46 12.03
CA THR A 102 -1.28 8.85 12.40
C THR A 102 0.22 9.16 12.33
N TYR A 103 1.06 8.23 12.82
CA TYR A 103 2.51 8.38 12.72
C TYR A 103 2.97 8.41 11.25
N CYS A 104 2.48 7.51 10.41
CA CYS A 104 2.77 7.51 8.97
C CYS A 104 2.36 8.82 8.30
N LYS A 105 1.13 9.30 8.56
CA LYS A 105 0.62 10.57 8.04
C LYS A 105 1.52 11.74 8.43
N ALA A 106 1.92 11.84 9.70
CA ALA A 106 2.82 12.89 10.19
C ALA A 106 4.18 12.90 9.50
N ARG A 107 4.62 11.77 8.97
CA ARG A 107 5.86 11.62 8.19
C ARG A 107 5.69 11.88 6.68
N GLY A 108 4.49 12.26 6.24
CA GLY A 108 4.19 12.55 4.84
C GLY A 108 3.96 11.31 3.96
N ILE A 109 3.76 10.14 4.57
CA ILE A 109 3.31 8.93 3.88
C ILE A 109 1.89 9.17 3.38
N LYS A 110 1.57 8.74 2.16
CA LYS A 110 0.29 9.02 1.49
C LYS A 110 -0.83 8.06 1.90
N GLY A 111 -0.49 6.87 2.31
CA GLY A 111 -1.46 5.87 2.73
C GLY A 111 -0.83 4.52 3.00
N ILE A 112 -1.68 3.55 3.33
CA ILE A 112 -1.29 2.16 3.59
C ILE A 112 -2.24 1.23 2.86
N VAL A 113 -1.68 0.28 2.09
CA VAL A 113 -2.41 -0.84 1.49
C VAL A 113 -1.99 -2.10 2.21
N CYS A 114 -2.93 -2.81 2.86
CA CYS A 114 -2.65 -3.99 3.66
C CYS A 114 -3.44 -5.20 3.18
N ASP A 115 -2.75 -6.21 2.69
CA ASP A 115 -3.34 -7.52 2.41
C ASP A 115 -3.48 -8.32 3.71
N GLY A 116 -4.34 -7.82 4.61
CA GLY A 116 -4.58 -8.35 5.94
C GLY A 116 -5.62 -7.53 6.71
N ALA A 117 -5.65 -7.67 8.05
CA ALA A 117 -6.58 -6.93 8.88
C ALA A 117 -5.95 -5.69 9.53
N ILE A 118 -6.81 -4.73 9.84
CA ILE A 118 -6.51 -3.54 10.65
C ILE A 118 -7.35 -3.52 11.92
N ARG A 119 -7.11 -2.58 12.83
CA ARG A 119 -8.01 -2.23 13.93
C ARG A 119 -8.31 -0.74 13.93
N ASP A 120 -9.15 -0.30 14.88
CA ASP A 120 -9.53 1.10 15.03
C ASP A 120 -10.17 1.67 13.74
N ARG A 121 -11.02 0.85 13.05
CA ARG A 121 -11.61 1.17 11.75
C ARG A 121 -12.29 2.54 11.73
N GLY A 122 -13.01 2.89 12.81
CA GLY A 122 -13.69 4.20 12.92
C GLY A 122 -12.72 5.37 12.95
N GLY A 123 -11.62 5.26 13.69
CA GLY A 123 -10.57 6.28 13.74
C GLY A 123 -9.84 6.42 12.40
N LEU A 124 -9.50 5.29 11.78
CA LEU A 124 -8.89 5.29 10.44
C LEU A 124 -9.82 5.91 9.39
N ALA A 125 -11.13 5.59 9.44
CA ALA A 125 -12.12 6.12 8.51
C ALA A 125 -12.33 7.65 8.66
N ALA A 126 -12.07 8.20 9.84
CA ALA A 126 -12.16 9.64 10.12
C ALA A 126 -10.88 10.41 9.78
N MET A 127 -9.81 9.75 9.39
CA MET A 127 -8.57 10.44 9.00
C MET A 127 -8.75 11.12 7.65
N GLU A 128 -8.61 12.44 7.62
CA GLU A 128 -8.56 13.22 6.38
C GLU A 128 -7.17 13.11 5.73
N ASP A 129 -7.09 13.22 4.40
CA ASP A 129 -5.84 13.22 3.61
C ASP A 129 -4.90 12.03 3.90
N PHE A 130 -5.47 10.89 4.27
CA PHE A 130 -4.71 9.66 4.46
C PHE A 130 -5.56 8.43 4.08
N HIS A 131 -5.07 7.63 3.16
CA HIS A 131 -5.82 6.51 2.61
C HIS A 131 -5.38 5.19 3.25
N VAL A 132 -6.35 4.35 3.57
CA VAL A 132 -6.12 2.99 4.06
C VAL A 132 -6.95 2.01 3.25
N TYR A 133 -6.33 0.96 2.75
CA TYR A 133 -6.98 -0.19 2.12
C TYR A 133 -6.65 -1.44 2.91
N ALA A 134 -7.64 -2.26 3.23
CA ALA A 134 -7.46 -3.48 4.02
C ALA A 134 -8.54 -4.52 3.72
N ARG A 135 -8.25 -5.81 3.99
CA ARG A 135 -9.25 -6.88 3.83
C ARG A 135 -10.31 -6.90 4.91
N SER A 136 -9.95 -6.53 6.13
CA SER A 136 -10.82 -6.70 7.28
C SER A 136 -10.40 -5.85 8.47
N ALA A 137 -11.23 -5.85 9.50
CA ALA A 137 -10.92 -5.27 10.79
C ALA A 137 -11.14 -6.27 11.91
N THR A 138 -10.24 -6.32 12.91
CA THR A 138 -10.33 -7.16 14.10
C THR A 138 -9.70 -6.44 15.29
N PRO A 139 -10.24 -6.59 16.53
CA PRO A 139 -9.64 -6.00 17.72
C PRO A 139 -8.36 -6.73 18.17
N ASN A 140 -8.08 -7.95 17.67
CA ASN A 140 -6.90 -8.71 18.06
C ASN A 140 -5.63 -8.00 17.60
N GLY A 141 -4.75 -7.65 18.54
CA GLY A 141 -3.48 -7.00 18.24
C GLY A 141 -2.43 -7.96 17.66
N PRO A 142 -1.42 -7.41 16.97
CA PRO A 142 -0.35 -8.20 16.36
C PRO A 142 0.69 -8.66 17.35
N TYR A 143 1.46 -9.69 16.96
CA TYR A 143 2.76 -10.00 17.54
C TYR A 143 3.83 -9.04 16.98
N LYS A 144 5.03 -9.03 17.61
CA LYS A 144 6.18 -8.19 17.22
C LYS A 144 7.48 -9.02 17.28
N ASN A 145 7.41 -10.20 16.70
CA ASN A 145 8.50 -11.18 16.78
C ASN A 145 9.31 -11.26 15.46
N GLY A 146 8.71 -10.88 14.35
CA GLY A 146 9.26 -11.13 13.03
C GLY A 146 9.30 -12.64 12.71
N PRO A 147 10.05 -13.03 11.69
CA PRO A 147 10.89 -12.22 10.82
C PRO A 147 10.11 -11.31 9.86
N GLY A 148 10.68 -11.01 8.68
CA GLY A 148 10.00 -10.30 7.59
C GLY A 148 10.98 -9.52 6.72
N GLU A 149 10.44 -8.83 5.72
CA GLU A 149 11.26 -8.21 4.69
C GLU A 149 10.72 -6.81 4.34
N ILE A 150 11.63 -5.90 3.98
CA ILE A 150 11.31 -4.54 3.53
C ILE A 150 11.94 -4.30 2.16
N ASN A 151 11.17 -3.67 1.26
CA ASN A 151 11.56 -3.34 -0.10
C ASN A 151 12.00 -4.57 -0.91
N VAL A 152 11.20 -5.62 -0.83
CA VAL A 152 11.26 -6.79 -1.71
C VAL A 152 9.95 -6.87 -2.50
N PRO A 153 9.92 -7.57 -3.66
CA PRO A 153 8.66 -7.85 -4.32
C PRO A 153 7.70 -8.63 -3.40
N VAL A 154 6.43 -8.21 -3.37
CA VAL A 154 5.35 -8.78 -2.55
C VAL A 154 4.14 -9.13 -3.41
N VAL A 155 3.18 -9.87 -2.84
CA VAL A 155 1.90 -10.15 -3.51
C VAL A 155 0.77 -9.54 -2.69
N ILE A 156 -0.02 -8.69 -3.31
CA ILE A 156 -1.15 -7.99 -2.70
C ILE A 156 -2.42 -8.32 -3.49
N GLY A 157 -3.38 -8.95 -2.86
CA GLY A 157 -4.63 -9.30 -3.55
C GLY A 157 -4.42 -10.03 -4.88
N GLY A 158 -3.44 -10.92 -4.93
CA GLY A 158 -3.09 -11.69 -6.13
C GLY A 158 -2.22 -10.95 -7.15
N LYS A 159 -1.81 -9.71 -6.90
CA LYS A 159 -0.95 -8.91 -7.81
C LYS A 159 0.47 -8.80 -7.28
N LEU A 160 1.44 -8.96 -8.17
CA LEU A 160 2.85 -8.72 -7.85
C LEU A 160 3.10 -7.21 -7.77
N VAL A 161 3.69 -6.77 -6.66
CA VAL A 161 4.05 -5.38 -6.41
C VAL A 161 5.54 -5.30 -6.13
N ARG A 162 6.22 -4.39 -6.80
CA ARG A 162 7.66 -4.13 -6.59
C ARG A 162 7.86 -2.81 -5.85
N PRO A 163 8.93 -2.70 -5.06
CA PRO A 163 9.34 -1.38 -4.55
C PRO A 163 9.52 -0.41 -5.72
N GLY A 164 8.87 0.74 -5.65
CA GLY A 164 8.92 1.76 -6.70
C GLY A 164 7.75 1.73 -7.69
N ASP A 165 6.88 0.74 -7.66
CA ASP A 165 5.64 0.77 -8.46
C ASP A 165 4.79 1.99 -8.06
N ILE A 166 4.10 2.59 -9.02
CA ILE A 166 3.15 3.67 -8.73
C ILE A 166 1.88 3.06 -8.18
N VAL A 167 1.40 3.58 -7.07
CA VAL A 167 0.16 3.16 -6.43
C VAL A 167 -0.93 4.17 -6.76
N VAL A 168 -2.03 3.69 -7.32
CA VAL A 168 -3.24 4.49 -7.55
C VAL A 168 -4.42 3.77 -6.93
N GLY A 169 -5.23 4.50 -6.16
CA GLY A 169 -6.42 3.96 -5.53
C GLY A 169 -7.52 5.01 -5.40
N ASP A 170 -8.76 4.57 -5.42
CA ASP A 170 -9.96 5.37 -5.19
C ASP A 170 -11.04 4.55 -4.46
N ASP A 171 -12.31 4.95 -4.55
CA ASP A 171 -13.42 4.26 -3.88
C ASP A 171 -13.70 2.86 -4.47
N ASP A 172 -13.25 2.58 -5.70
CA ASP A 172 -13.44 1.28 -6.38
C ASP A 172 -12.35 0.26 -6.02
N GLY A 173 -11.19 0.71 -5.55
CA GLY A 173 -10.08 -0.15 -5.17
C GLY A 173 -8.71 0.43 -5.43
N VAL A 174 -7.70 -0.43 -5.56
CA VAL A 174 -6.31 -0.03 -5.75
C VAL A 174 -5.62 -0.90 -6.79
N LEU A 175 -4.70 -0.31 -7.55
CA LEU A 175 -3.82 -0.99 -8.50
C LEU A 175 -2.38 -0.46 -8.41
N PHE A 176 -1.47 -1.21 -9.02
CA PHE A 176 -0.04 -0.92 -9.04
C PHE A 176 0.46 -0.87 -10.49
N ILE A 177 1.26 0.14 -10.80
CA ILE A 177 1.76 0.40 -12.16
C ILE A 177 3.28 0.32 -12.15
N ASP A 178 3.83 -0.55 -13.00
CA ASP A 178 5.27 -0.58 -13.24
C ASP A 178 5.69 0.76 -13.89
N PRO A 179 6.67 1.49 -13.33
CA PRO A 179 7.15 2.74 -13.90
C PRO A 179 7.60 2.63 -15.36
N ALA A 180 8.01 1.44 -15.81
CA ALA A 180 8.46 1.22 -17.18
C ALA A 180 7.36 1.42 -18.24
N ILE A 181 6.09 1.20 -17.88
CA ILE A 181 4.95 1.37 -18.78
C ILE A 181 4.13 2.62 -18.45
N ALA A 182 4.45 3.31 -17.36
CA ALA A 182 3.58 4.35 -16.79
C ALA A 182 3.34 5.53 -17.74
N ALA A 183 4.33 5.94 -18.51
CA ALA A 183 4.18 7.05 -19.45
C ALA A 183 3.18 6.73 -20.56
N GLU A 184 3.35 5.56 -21.20
CA GLU A 184 2.45 5.08 -22.26
C GLU A 184 1.03 4.84 -21.73
N LEU A 185 0.91 4.26 -20.54
CA LEU A 185 -0.39 4.01 -19.89
C LEU A 185 -1.12 5.32 -19.58
N ALA A 186 -0.41 6.33 -19.09
CA ALA A 186 -1.01 7.64 -18.84
C ALA A 186 -1.51 8.28 -20.13
N ASP A 187 -0.71 8.26 -21.23
CA ASP A 187 -1.14 8.75 -22.54
C ASP A 187 -2.42 8.06 -23.04
N ALA A 188 -2.48 6.73 -22.87
CA ALA A 188 -3.65 5.94 -23.27
C ALA A 188 -4.89 6.23 -22.41
N THR A 189 -4.71 6.59 -21.14
CA THR A 189 -5.81 6.86 -20.21
C THR A 189 -6.36 8.28 -20.36
N GLU A 190 -5.52 9.23 -20.78
CA GLU A 190 -5.90 10.63 -21.08
C GLU A 190 -6.69 10.77 -22.40
N ALA A 191 -6.57 9.81 -23.33
CA ALA A 191 -7.15 9.85 -24.67
C ALA A 191 -8.64 9.47 -24.68
#